data_6a3a81f687a995a9e7f79e7c324bc588
#
_entry.id   6a3a81f687a995a9e7f79e7c324bc588
#
_cell.length_a   1.000
_cell.length_b   1.000
_cell.length_c   1.000
_cell.angle_alpha   90.00
_cell.angle_beta   90.00
_cell.angle_gamma   90.00
#
_symmetry.space_group_name_H-M   'P 1'
#
loop_
_entity.id
_entity.type
_entity.pdbx_description
1 polymer ?
#
loop_
_entity_poly.entity_id
_entity_poly.type
_entity_poly.pdbx_seq_one_letter_code
_entity_poly.pdbx_strand_id
1 'polypeptide(L)'
;MRLPAIACLVLMLVACATTPRAPLYEQFGGRAGIEALVEELLVRILEDERINASFAQADIVDLNDRLVEQICVEVGGPCTYTGRSMAESHAGLGITEADFNALVEDLQDAMDARGIPFRAQNQLLRRLAPMHRDIVSP
;
A
#
# COMPACT_ATOMS: atom_id res chain seq x y z
N MET A 1 27.79 -63.86 -26.95
CA MET A 1 28.41 -62.79 -26.17
C MET A 1 27.38 -61.64 -26.11
N ARG A 2 26.69 -61.48 -24.95
CA ARG A 2 25.56 -60.50 -24.77
C ARG A 2 26.11 -59.32 -24.00
N LEU A 3 26.08 -58.11 -24.60
CA LEU A 3 26.41 -56.87 -23.91
C LEU A 3 25.18 -56.37 -23.12
N PRO A 4 25.35 -55.96 -21.87
CA PRO A 4 24.26 -55.35 -21.11
C PRO A 4 24.12 -53.84 -21.50
N ALA A 5 22.90 -53.46 -21.82
CA ALA A 5 22.55 -52.06 -22.01
C ALA A 5 22.53 -51.33 -20.65
N ILE A 6 23.45 -50.41 -20.45
CA ILE A 6 23.47 -49.51 -19.30
C ILE A 6 22.49 -48.38 -19.58
N ALA A 7 21.33 -48.45 -18.92
CA ALA A 7 20.35 -47.32 -18.92
C ALA A 7 20.86 -46.19 -18.02
N CYS A 8 21.33 -45.11 -18.64
CA CYS A 8 21.70 -43.88 -17.93
C CYS A 8 20.42 -43.14 -17.54
N LEU A 9 20.01 -43.30 -16.26
CA LEU A 9 18.90 -42.53 -15.67
C LEU A 9 19.41 -41.12 -15.32
N VAL A 10 19.16 -40.15 -16.23
CA VAL A 10 19.46 -38.75 -15.98
C VAL A 10 18.38 -38.19 -15.03
N LEU A 11 18.72 -38.04 -13.75
CA LEU A 11 17.89 -37.37 -12.77
C LEU A 11 17.94 -35.85 -13.07
N MET A 12 16.89 -35.33 -13.68
CA MET A 12 16.69 -33.86 -13.81
C MET A 12 16.33 -33.27 -12.42
N LEU A 13 17.31 -32.71 -11.73
CA LEU A 13 17.11 -31.84 -10.57
C LEU A 13 16.51 -30.53 -11.06
N VAL A 14 15.18 -30.42 -10.99
CA VAL A 14 14.50 -29.12 -11.14
C VAL A 14 14.82 -28.31 -9.90
N ALA A 15 15.87 -27.48 -9.97
CA ALA A 15 16.14 -26.47 -8.98
C ALA A 15 15.02 -25.44 -9.01
N CYS A 16 14.15 -25.41 -7.99
CA CYS A 16 13.22 -24.31 -7.76
C CYS A 16 14.05 -23.05 -7.49
N ALA A 17 14.42 -22.33 -8.54
CA ALA A 17 15.00 -21.00 -8.39
C ALA A 17 13.93 -20.07 -7.82
N THR A 18 14.02 -19.76 -6.53
CA THR A 18 13.23 -18.70 -5.91
C THR A 18 13.70 -17.36 -6.50
N THR A 19 12.95 -16.83 -7.47
CA THR A 19 13.20 -15.51 -8.02
C THR A 19 13.11 -14.48 -6.88
N PRO A 20 14.13 -13.63 -6.67
CA PRO A 20 14.05 -12.58 -5.67
C PRO A 20 12.81 -11.73 -5.93
N ARG A 21 12.02 -11.44 -4.87
CA ARG A 21 10.84 -10.61 -5.00
C ARG A 21 11.27 -9.18 -5.33
N ALA A 22 10.55 -8.53 -6.26
CA ALA A 22 10.74 -7.12 -6.57
C ALA A 22 10.64 -6.24 -5.32
N PRO A 23 11.38 -5.12 -5.23
CA PRO A 23 11.24 -4.13 -4.17
C PRO A 23 9.78 -3.71 -3.97
N LEU A 24 9.40 -3.32 -2.74
CA LEU A 24 8.01 -3.00 -2.43
C LEU A 24 7.48 -1.87 -3.33
N TYR A 25 8.27 -0.83 -3.55
CA TYR A 25 7.95 0.27 -4.47
C TYR A 25 7.56 -0.22 -5.88
N GLU A 26 8.29 -1.18 -6.43
CA GLU A 26 7.99 -1.77 -7.74
C GLU A 26 6.72 -2.62 -7.72
N GLN A 27 6.44 -3.30 -6.59
CA GLN A 27 5.19 -4.05 -6.41
C GLN A 27 3.95 -3.15 -6.39
N PHE A 28 4.11 -1.87 -6.04
CA PHE A 28 3.08 -0.83 -6.14
C PHE A 28 3.02 -0.17 -7.53
N GLY A 29 3.83 -0.61 -8.49
CA GLY A 29 3.89 -0.05 -9.84
C GLY A 29 4.72 1.23 -9.96
N GLY A 30 5.62 1.47 -9.01
CA GLY A 30 6.42 2.69 -8.96
C GLY A 30 5.55 3.93 -8.72
N ARG A 31 6.05 5.10 -9.11
CA ARG A 31 5.35 6.37 -8.93
C ARG A 31 3.96 6.38 -9.57
N ALA A 32 3.87 5.97 -10.83
CA ALA A 32 2.60 5.98 -11.56
C ALA A 32 1.54 5.04 -10.93
N GLY A 33 1.97 3.87 -10.42
CA GLY A 33 1.08 2.96 -9.71
C GLY A 33 0.58 3.53 -8.38
N ILE A 34 1.43 4.25 -7.66
CA ILE A 34 1.06 4.94 -6.41
C ILE A 34 0.08 6.09 -6.69
N GLU A 35 0.33 6.90 -7.73
CA GLU A 35 -0.59 7.96 -8.15
C GLU A 35 -1.99 7.39 -8.46
N ALA A 36 -2.05 6.33 -9.25
CA ALA A 36 -3.31 5.66 -9.57
C ALA A 36 -3.99 5.00 -8.35
N LEU A 37 -3.22 4.52 -7.36
CA LEU A 37 -3.76 4.03 -6.10
C LEU A 37 -4.39 5.16 -5.28
N VAL A 38 -3.72 6.31 -5.19
CA VAL A 38 -4.22 7.46 -4.43
C VAL A 38 -5.48 8.04 -5.08
N GLU A 39 -5.54 8.13 -6.40
CA GLU A 39 -6.75 8.54 -7.12
C GLU A 39 -7.94 7.61 -6.78
N GLU A 40 -7.73 6.29 -6.84
CA GLU A 40 -8.74 5.30 -6.47
C GLU A 40 -9.17 5.43 -5.01
N LEU A 41 -8.21 5.62 -4.09
CA LEU A 41 -8.48 5.84 -2.66
C LEU A 41 -9.32 7.09 -2.43
N LEU A 42 -8.98 8.21 -3.07
CA LEU A 42 -9.72 9.47 -2.91
C LEU A 42 -11.15 9.35 -3.40
N VAL A 43 -11.39 8.65 -4.52
CA VAL A 43 -12.76 8.36 -4.98
C VAL A 43 -13.55 7.62 -3.91
N ARG A 44 -12.98 6.57 -3.31
CA ARG A 44 -13.64 5.79 -2.25
C ARG A 44 -13.95 6.62 -1.02
N ILE A 45 -12.97 7.37 -0.52
CA ILE A 45 -13.16 8.28 0.62
C ILE A 45 -14.31 9.27 0.38
N LEU A 46 -14.41 9.84 -0.81
CA LEU A 46 -15.46 10.80 -1.13
C LEU A 46 -16.84 10.15 -1.27
N GLU A 47 -16.91 8.88 -1.60
CA GLU A 47 -18.13 8.09 -1.70
C GLU A 47 -18.53 7.40 -0.37
N ASP A 48 -17.59 7.24 0.58
CA ASP A 48 -17.88 6.60 1.87
C ASP A 48 -18.54 7.58 2.84
N GLU A 49 -19.85 7.44 3.03
CA GLU A 49 -20.64 8.27 3.93
C GLU A 49 -20.17 8.22 5.40
N ARG A 50 -19.39 7.22 5.80
CA ARG A 50 -18.85 7.09 7.16
C ARG A 50 -17.82 8.17 7.46
N ILE A 51 -17.03 8.58 6.45
CA ILE A 51 -15.86 9.45 6.64
C ILE A 51 -15.78 10.65 5.67
N ASN A 52 -16.57 10.71 4.60
CA ASN A 52 -16.46 11.76 3.58
C ASN A 52 -16.61 13.18 4.17
N ALA A 53 -17.43 13.34 5.21
CA ALA A 53 -17.63 14.62 5.88
C ALA A 53 -16.32 15.19 6.47
N SER A 54 -15.40 14.34 6.92
CA SER A 54 -14.09 14.76 7.46
C SER A 54 -13.18 15.37 6.38
N PHE A 55 -13.45 15.11 5.11
CA PHE A 55 -12.70 15.61 3.97
C PHE A 55 -13.39 16.80 3.24
N ALA A 56 -14.58 17.20 3.69
CA ALA A 56 -15.39 18.23 3.02
C ALA A 56 -14.69 19.61 2.87
N GLN A 57 -13.74 19.92 3.74
CA GLN A 57 -12.96 21.16 3.72
C GLN A 57 -11.51 20.94 3.29
N ALA A 58 -11.13 19.72 2.90
CA ALA A 58 -9.77 19.42 2.48
C ALA A 58 -9.51 19.97 1.06
N ASP A 59 -8.32 20.50 0.86
CA ASP A 59 -7.79 20.70 -0.49
C ASP A 59 -7.40 19.33 -1.07
N ILE A 60 -8.26 18.81 -1.95
CA ILE A 60 -8.10 17.47 -2.51
C ILE A 60 -6.84 17.36 -3.37
N VAL A 61 -6.39 18.44 -4.01
CA VAL A 61 -5.17 18.44 -4.82
C VAL A 61 -3.94 18.30 -3.91
N ASP A 62 -3.86 19.11 -2.85
CA ASP A 62 -2.77 19.00 -1.87
C ASP A 62 -2.82 17.65 -1.14
N LEU A 63 -4.00 17.18 -0.75
CA LEU A 63 -4.17 15.86 -0.12
C LEU A 63 -3.66 14.74 -1.01
N ASN A 64 -4.00 14.77 -2.32
CA ASN A 64 -3.48 13.80 -3.29
C ASN A 64 -1.96 13.79 -3.28
N ASP A 65 -1.33 14.95 -3.39
CA ASP A 65 0.13 15.05 -3.45
C ASP A 65 0.78 14.53 -2.15
N ARG A 66 0.21 14.87 -0.99
CA ARG A 66 0.73 14.39 0.31
C ARG A 66 0.58 12.87 0.46
N LEU A 67 -0.54 12.29 0.03
CA LEU A 67 -0.74 10.84 0.07
C LEU A 67 0.20 10.10 -0.88
N VAL A 68 0.42 10.64 -2.09
CA VAL A 68 1.39 10.07 -3.05
C VAL A 68 2.80 10.08 -2.46
N GLU A 69 3.25 11.21 -1.90
CA GLU A 69 4.56 11.31 -1.24
C GLU A 69 4.68 10.33 -0.08
N GLN A 70 3.68 10.29 0.79
CA GLN A 70 3.68 9.42 1.98
C GLN A 70 3.77 7.94 1.60
N ILE A 71 2.86 7.47 0.74
CA ILE A 71 2.87 6.07 0.31
C ILE A 71 4.19 5.73 -0.38
N CYS A 72 4.71 6.62 -1.23
CA CYS A 72 5.98 6.44 -1.90
C CYS A 72 7.15 6.25 -0.91
N VAL A 73 7.22 7.08 0.13
CA VAL A 73 8.22 6.93 1.21
C VAL A 73 8.02 5.61 1.95
N GLU A 74 6.79 5.29 2.32
CA GLU A 74 6.47 4.09 3.11
C GLU A 74 6.76 2.80 2.34
N VAL A 75 6.65 2.78 1.02
CA VAL A 75 7.02 1.61 0.22
C VAL A 75 8.50 1.59 -0.19
N GLY A 76 9.30 2.56 0.28
CA GLY A 76 10.74 2.65 0.00
C GLY A 76 11.07 3.20 -1.37
N GLY A 77 10.21 4.04 -1.93
CA GLY A 77 10.45 4.75 -3.18
C GLY A 77 11.40 5.96 -3.02
N PRO A 78 11.86 6.55 -4.13
CA PRO A 78 12.78 7.68 -4.15
C PRO A 78 12.04 9.02 -3.96
N CYS A 79 11.25 9.14 -2.89
CA CYS A 79 10.43 10.29 -2.59
C CYS A 79 10.83 10.92 -1.26
N THR A 80 10.39 12.17 -1.06
CA THR A 80 10.48 12.87 0.22
C THR A 80 9.08 13.33 0.59
N TYR A 81 8.66 13.08 1.82
CA TYR A 81 7.42 13.62 2.35
C TYR A 81 7.62 15.09 2.74
N THR A 82 6.83 15.97 2.16
CA THR A 82 6.94 17.42 2.39
C THR A 82 5.73 17.99 3.14
N GLY A 83 4.79 17.12 3.55
CA GLY A 83 3.61 17.49 4.32
C GLY A 83 3.89 17.72 5.81
N ARG A 84 2.83 18.09 6.53
CA ARG A 84 2.85 18.18 8.00
C ARG A 84 2.91 16.79 8.63
N SER A 85 3.30 16.71 9.90
CA SER A 85 3.21 15.46 10.67
C SER A 85 1.76 14.97 10.76
N MET A 86 1.56 13.67 11.05
CA MET A 86 0.22 13.10 11.24
C MET A 86 -0.53 13.80 12.38
N ALA A 87 0.13 14.07 13.49
CA ALA A 87 -0.46 14.79 14.61
C ALA A 87 -0.92 16.22 14.22
N GLU A 88 -0.11 16.96 13.49
CA GLU A 88 -0.47 18.31 13.03
C GLU A 88 -1.59 18.31 11.98
N SER A 89 -1.58 17.33 11.09
CA SER A 89 -2.58 17.23 10.01
C SER A 89 -3.96 16.83 10.53
N HIS A 90 -4.03 16.09 11.65
CA HIS A 90 -5.27 15.57 12.21
C HIS A 90 -5.70 16.27 13.51
N ALA A 91 -4.93 17.28 13.98
CA ALA A 91 -5.26 18.02 15.19
C ALA A 91 -6.64 18.69 15.09
N GLY A 92 -7.49 18.44 16.07
CA GLY A 92 -8.81 19.04 16.17
C GLY A 92 -9.87 18.49 15.21
N LEU A 93 -9.56 17.45 14.43
CA LEU A 93 -10.54 16.84 13.53
C LEU A 93 -11.49 15.86 14.23
N GLY A 94 -11.16 15.43 15.45
CA GLY A 94 -12.00 14.50 16.22
C GLY A 94 -12.13 13.12 15.58
N ILE A 95 -11.07 12.66 14.89
CA ILE A 95 -11.04 11.34 14.23
C ILE A 95 -11.22 10.25 15.29
N THR A 96 -12.22 9.43 15.08
CA THR A 96 -12.53 8.27 15.94
C THR A 96 -11.84 7.00 15.42
N GLU A 97 -11.83 5.97 16.25
CA GLU A 97 -11.41 4.61 15.88
C GLU A 97 -12.19 4.08 14.66
N ALA A 98 -13.50 4.36 14.63
CA ALA A 98 -14.36 3.94 13.52
C ALA A 98 -14.00 4.65 12.21
N ASP A 99 -13.70 5.94 12.25
CA ASP A 99 -13.27 6.71 11.08
C ASP A 99 -11.93 6.20 10.54
N PHE A 100 -10.99 5.93 11.45
CA PHE A 100 -9.69 5.37 11.09
C PHE A 100 -9.83 4.00 10.42
N ASN A 101 -10.65 3.12 10.98
CA ASN A 101 -10.88 1.79 10.42
C ASN A 101 -11.57 1.88 9.06
N ALA A 102 -12.53 2.78 8.87
CA ALA A 102 -13.18 3.00 7.57
C ALA A 102 -12.17 3.41 6.49
N LEU A 103 -11.25 4.34 6.82
CA LEU A 103 -10.19 4.72 5.88
C LEU A 103 -9.24 3.55 5.55
N VAL A 104 -8.92 2.70 6.52
CA VAL A 104 -8.09 1.51 6.28
C VAL A 104 -8.80 0.52 5.35
N GLU A 105 -10.11 0.34 5.50
CA GLU A 105 -10.92 -0.49 4.59
C GLU A 105 -10.90 0.08 3.17
N ASP A 106 -11.13 1.39 3.00
CA ASP A 106 -11.05 2.06 1.69
C ASP A 106 -9.69 1.89 1.03
N LEU A 107 -8.60 2.00 1.80
CA LEU A 107 -7.25 1.77 1.29
C LEU A 107 -7.04 0.31 0.86
N GLN A 108 -7.54 -0.65 1.62
CA GLN A 108 -7.46 -2.07 1.26
C GLN A 108 -8.21 -2.34 -0.05
N ASP A 109 -9.43 -1.84 -0.16
CA ASP A 109 -10.26 -1.98 -1.35
C ASP A 109 -9.64 -1.29 -2.57
N ALA A 110 -9.02 -0.12 -2.39
CA ALA A 110 -8.28 0.56 -3.44
C ALA A 110 -7.06 -0.26 -3.90
N MET A 111 -6.31 -0.83 -2.98
CA MET A 111 -5.17 -1.71 -3.31
C MET A 111 -5.62 -2.98 -4.04
N ASP A 112 -6.75 -3.56 -3.65
CA ASP A 112 -7.33 -4.73 -4.33
C ASP A 112 -7.77 -4.37 -5.75
N ALA A 113 -8.47 -3.25 -5.94
CA ALA A 113 -8.88 -2.76 -7.25
C ALA A 113 -7.68 -2.48 -8.19
N ARG A 114 -6.55 -2.08 -7.63
CA ARG A 114 -5.29 -1.88 -8.36
C ARG A 114 -4.47 -3.16 -8.56
N GLY A 115 -4.93 -4.29 -8.05
CA GLY A 115 -4.26 -5.58 -8.20
C GLY A 115 -2.92 -5.67 -7.46
N ILE A 116 -2.72 -4.87 -6.41
CA ILE A 116 -1.50 -4.91 -5.59
C ILE A 116 -1.46 -6.23 -4.82
N PRO A 117 -0.34 -6.98 -4.85
CA PRO A 117 -0.27 -8.26 -4.17
C PRO A 117 -0.56 -8.16 -2.67
N PHE A 118 -1.39 -9.03 -2.12
CA PHE A 118 -1.81 -9.03 -0.71
C PHE A 118 -0.64 -8.88 0.30
N ARG A 119 0.50 -9.52 0.04
CA ARG A 119 1.69 -9.36 0.90
C ARG A 119 2.28 -7.95 0.84
N ALA A 120 2.21 -7.28 -0.31
CA ALA A 120 2.66 -5.90 -0.46
C ALA A 120 1.72 -4.95 0.29
N GLN A 121 0.40 -5.15 0.18
CA GLN A 121 -0.60 -4.41 0.94
C GLN A 121 -0.33 -4.50 2.44
N ASN A 122 -0.15 -5.71 2.98
CA ASN A 122 0.14 -5.91 4.40
C ASN A 122 1.47 -5.27 4.84
N GLN A 123 2.45 -5.14 3.97
CA GLN A 123 3.68 -4.44 4.30
C GLN A 123 3.45 -2.93 4.43
N LEU A 124 2.66 -2.32 3.54
CA LEU A 124 2.27 -0.92 3.65
C LEU A 124 1.46 -0.70 4.94
N LEU A 125 0.42 -1.47 5.18
CA LEU A 125 -0.44 -1.33 6.36
C LEU A 125 0.35 -1.42 7.67
N ARG A 126 1.33 -2.32 7.78
CA ARG A 126 2.21 -2.39 8.97
C ARG A 126 3.06 -1.15 9.18
N ARG A 127 3.43 -0.44 8.11
CA ARG A 127 4.21 0.80 8.20
C ARG A 127 3.33 1.99 8.57
N LEU A 128 2.07 1.99 8.14
CA LEU A 128 1.09 3.03 8.50
C LEU A 128 0.51 2.84 9.90
N ALA A 129 0.38 1.61 10.39
CA ALA A 129 -0.26 1.31 11.67
C ALA A 129 0.28 2.10 12.88
N PRO A 130 1.58 2.39 13.03
CA PRO A 130 2.09 3.23 14.14
C PRO A 130 1.55 4.66 14.15
N MET A 131 1.07 5.18 13.02
CA MET A 131 0.52 6.54 12.89
C MET A 131 -0.85 6.68 13.55
N HIS A 132 -1.54 5.58 13.80
CA HIS A 132 -2.85 5.54 14.46
C HIS A 132 -2.92 6.43 15.71
N ARG A 133 -1.95 6.34 16.61
CA ARG A 133 -1.90 7.11 17.87
C ARG A 133 -1.77 8.63 17.68
N ASP A 134 -1.29 9.07 16.51
CA ASP A 134 -1.12 10.48 16.17
C ASP A 134 -2.34 11.03 15.40
N ILE A 135 -3.24 10.15 14.97
CA ILE A 135 -4.43 10.44 14.15
C ILE A 135 -5.70 10.35 14.98
N VAL A 136 -5.88 9.25 15.70
CA VAL A 136 -7.10 9.03 16.50
C VAL A 136 -7.03 9.84 17.78
N SER A 137 -8.04 10.71 17.94
CA SER A 137 -8.17 11.52 19.15
C SER A 137 -8.64 10.67 20.32
N PRO A 138 -8.05 10.84 21.52
CA PRO A 138 -8.50 10.15 22.72
C PRO A 138 -9.90 10.57 23.18
#